data_5e6ed2d23e9758f1ec6be2f89b0ab2ca
#
_entry.id   5e6ed2d23e9758f1ec6be2f89b0ab2ca
#
_cell.length_a   1.000
_cell.length_b   1.000
_cell.length_c   1.000
_cell.angle_alpha   90.00
_cell.angle_beta   90.00
_cell.angle_gamma   90.00
#
_symmetry.space_group_name_H-M   'P 1'
#
loop_
_entity.id
_entity.type
_entity.pdbx_description
1 polymer ?
#
loop_
_entity_poly.entity_id
_entity_poly.type
_entity_poly.pdbx_seq_one_letter_code
_entity_poly.pdbx_strand_id
1 'polypeptide(L)'
;MKIEIDGHSFEAELETDKSPATCAAFQQAMPFESKIVHVRWSGEAVWIPLGDMDFSLGYEDAYEDATAYPAPGQILLYPKGVSETEILIAYGSVHFASKAGTLAGNHFASITGDLDRLREVGVATLWEGAKAIRFEL
;
A
#
# COMPACT_ATOMS: atom_id res chain seq x y z
N MET A 1 4.27 9.75 -9.47
CA MET A 1 2.89 9.41 -9.08
C MET A 1 2.45 10.31 -7.94
N LYS A 2 1.24 10.81 -8.00
CA LYS A 2 0.65 11.65 -6.96
C LYS A 2 -0.35 10.83 -6.14
N ILE A 3 -0.32 11.03 -4.82
CA ILE A 3 -1.25 10.39 -3.90
C ILE A 3 -1.93 11.48 -3.09
N GLU A 4 -3.26 11.48 -3.05
CA GLU A 4 -4.02 12.35 -2.15
C GLU A 4 -4.68 11.50 -1.07
N ILE A 5 -4.46 11.86 0.19
CA ILE A 5 -5.09 11.22 1.33
C ILE A 5 -5.73 12.29 2.19
N ASP A 6 -7.05 12.24 2.35
CA ASP A 6 -7.80 13.16 3.21
C ASP A 6 -7.44 14.64 2.93
N GLY A 7 -7.28 15.00 1.65
CA GLY A 7 -6.95 16.36 1.22
C GLY A 7 -5.46 16.72 1.28
N HIS A 8 -4.60 15.81 1.71
CA HIS A 8 -3.14 16.01 1.71
C HIS A 8 -2.52 15.34 0.48
N SER A 9 -1.62 16.05 -0.20
CA SER A 9 -0.92 15.53 -1.38
C SER A 9 0.46 15.02 -1.03
N PHE A 10 0.81 13.86 -1.59
CA PHE A 10 2.12 13.23 -1.47
C PHE A 10 2.65 12.87 -2.84
N GLU A 11 3.94 12.99 -3.03
CA GLU A 11 4.63 12.47 -4.20
C GLU A 11 5.18 11.08 -3.90
N ALA A 12 5.11 10.19 -4.89
CA ALA A 12 5.65 8.85 -4.78
C ALA A 12 6.37 8.43 -6.06
N GLU A 13 7.40 7.63 -5.90
CA GLU A 13 8.14 7.03 -7.00
C GLU A 13 7.73 5.57 -7.15
N LEU A 14 7.52 5.15 -8.41
CA LEU A 14 7.26 3.76 -8.74
C LEU A 14 8.58 2.99 -8.82
N GLU A 15 8.63 1.81 -8.21
CA GLU A 15 9.80 0.91 -8.22
C GLU A 15 9.80 0.05 -9.48
N THR A 16 9.91 0.70 -10.65
CA THR A 16 9.75 0.03 -11.95
C THR A 16 10.85 -0.98 -12.24
N ASP A 17 12.05 -0.81 -11.68
CA ASP A 17 13.16 -1.75 -11.90
C ASP A 17 13.00 -3.04 -11.10
N LYS A 18 12.46 -2.95 -9.88
CA LYS A 18 12.35 -4.09 -8.96
C LYS A 18 10.99 -4.76 -8.99
N SER A 19 9.94 -4.00 -9.32
CA SER A 19 8.56 -4.49 -9.36
C SER A 19 7.87 -4.11 -10.66
N PRO A 20 8.42 -4.49 -11.83
CA PRO A 20 7.92 -4.02 -13.13
C PRO A 20 6.49 -4.46 -13.42
N ALA A 21 6.12 -5.71 -13.16
CA ALA A 21 4.77 -6.19 -13.43
C ALA A 21 3.74 -5.56 -12.49
N THR A 22 4.07 -5.41 -11.22
CA THR A 22 3.21 -4.77 -10.23
C THR A 22 2.99 -3.30 -10.58
N CYS A 23 4.05 -2.58 -10.94
CA CYS A 23 3.94 -1.18 -11.37
C CYS A 23 3.08 -1.03 -12.61
N ALA A 24 3.29 -1.88 -13.64
CA ALA A 24 2.50 -1.83 -14.86
C ALA A 24 1.02 -2.09 -14.60
N ALA A 25 0.70 -3.09 -13.80
CA ALA A 25 -0.68 -3.43 -13.45
C ALA A 25 -1.35 -2.29 -12.69
N PHE A 26 -0.65 -1.68 -11.72
CA PHE A 26 -1.18 -0.56 -10.95
C PHE A 26 -1.37 0.68 -11.82
N GLN A 27 -0.43 0.98 -12.73
CA GLN A 27 -0.56 2.10 -13.66
C GLN A 27 -1.80 1.98 -14.55
N GLN A 28 -2.15 0.76 -14.97
CA GLN A 28 -3.36 0.53 -15.75
C GLN A 28 -4.64 0.78 -14.95
N ALA A 29 -4.59 0.63 -13.64
CA ALA A 29 -5.73 0.87 -12.76
C ALA A 29 -5.91 2.36 -12.43
N MET A 30 -4.93 3.21 -12.70
CA MET A 30 -5.00 4.64 -12.37
C MET A 30 -5.82 5.44 -13.40
N PRO A 31 -6.53 6.51 -13.01
CA PRO A 31 -6.66 6.98 -11.63
C PRO A 31 -7.43 5.99 -10.76
N PHE A 32 -6.98 5.81 -9.54
CA PHE A 32 -7.56 4.82 -8.63
C PHE A 32 -7.99 5.51 -7.35
N GLU A 33 -9.25 5.34 -6.99
CA GLU A 33 -9.84 5.91 -5.78
C GLU A 33 -10.33 4.81 -4.87
N SER A 34 -10.10 4.95 -3.58
CA SER A 34 -10.54 4.01 -2.58
C SER A 34 -10.57 4.68 -1.20
N LYS A 35 -10.52 3.85 -0.17
CA LYS A 35 -10.41 4.31 1.22
C LYS A 35 -9.32 3.54 1.92
N ILE A 36 -8.58 4.22 2.77
CA ILE A 36 -7.67 3.59 3.72
C ILE A 36 -8.38 3.37 5.04
N VAL A 37 -8.01 2.28 5.70
CA VAL A 37 -8.33 2.03 7.11
C VAL A 37 -7.03 1.72 7.84
N HIS A 38 -7.01 1.89 9.16
CA HIS A 38 -5.81 1.55 9.93
C HIS A 38 -5.69 0.03 10.07
N VAL A 39 -4.46 -0.50 9.96
CA VAL A 39 -4.21 -1.93 10.17
C VAL A 39 -4.46 -2.35 11.61
N ARG A 40 -4.74 -3.64 11.82
CA ARG A 40 -4.89 -4.23 13.15
C ARG A 40 -3.68 -5.06 13.57
N TRP A 41 -2.99 -5.66 12.61
CA TRP A 41 -2.00 -6.72 12.87
C TRP A 41 -0.58 -6.31 12.56
N SER A 42 -0.40 -5.25 11.76
CA SER A 42 0.89 -4.92 11.17
C SER A 42 1.65 -3.79 11.86
N GLY A 43 1.03 -3.06 12.77
CA GLY A 43 1.68 -1.95 13.47
C GLY A 43 1.31 -0.58 12.92
N GLU A 44 2.31 0.20 12.50
CA GLU A 44 2.11 1.59 12.08
C GLU A 44 1.95 1.71 10.56
N ALA A 45 0.79 1.31 10.08
CA ALA A 45 0.43 1.35 8.66
C ALA A 45 -1.06 1.59 8.46
N VAL A 46 -1.41 2.00 7.25
CA VAL A 46 -2.78 2.03 6.74
C VAL A 46 -2.87 1.11 5.54
N TRP A 47 -4.06 0.62 5.23
CA TRP A 47 -4.23 -0.31 4.12
C TRP A 47 -5.52 -0.05 3.36
N ILE A 48 -5.55 -0.51 2.13
CA ILE A 48 -6.72 -0.47 1.26
C ILE A 48 -7.17 -1.92 1.07
N PRO A 49 -8.28 -2.35 1.71
CA PRO A 49 -8.83 -3.68 1.48
C PRO A 49 -9.48 -3.75 0.11
N LEU A 50 -9.08 -4.71 -0.71
CA LEU A 50 -9.54 -4.86 -2.09
C LEU A 50 -10.28 -6.17 -2.36
N GLY A 51 -10.40 -7.03 -1.34
CA GLY A 51 -11.15 -8.29 -1.47
C GLY A 51 -10.60 -9.19 -2.56
N ASP A 52 -11.44 -9.51 -3.55
CA ASP A 52 -11.09 -10.41 -4.65
C ASP A 52 -10.56 -9.69 -5.89
N MET A 53 -10.23 -8.40 -5.78
CA MET A 53 -9.68 -7.65 -6.91
C MET A 53 -8.42 -8.33 -7.45
N ASP A 54 -8.36 -8.49 -8.78
CA ASP A 54 -7.23 -9.09 -9.48
C ASP A 54 -6.51 -8.01 -10.28
N PHE A 55 -5.23 -7.76 -9.97
CA PHE A 55 -4.39 -6.84 -10.71
C PHE A 55 -3.75 -7.46 -11.95
N SER A 56 -4.06 -8.73 -12.24
CA SER A 56 -3.58 -9.43 -13.44
C SER A 56 -2.07 -9.40 -13.59
N LEU A 57 -1.33 -9.82 -12.56
CA LEU A 57 0.13 -9.84 -12.57
C LEU A 57 0.72 -10.93 -13.49
N GLY A 58 -0.12 -11.73 -14.12
CA GLY A 58 0.29 -12.72 -15.12
C GLY A 58 0.52 -14.12 -14.59
N TYR A 59 0.59 -14.32 -13.28
CA TYR A 59 0.73 -15.63 -12.62
C TYR A 59 0.30 -15.54 -11.15
N GLU A 60 -0.10 -16.71 -10.58
CA GLU A 60 -0.70 -16.73 -9.24
C GLU A 60 0.24 -16.28 -8.11
N ASP A 61 1.53 -16.57 -8.21
CA ASP A 61 2.51 -16.28 -7.19
C ASP A 61 3.45 -15.14 -7.62
N ALA A 62 2.88 -14.06 -8.13
CA ALA A 62 3.62 -12.94 -8.68
C ALA A 62 4.25 -12.07 -7.59
N TYR A 63 5.31 -12.55 -6.96
CA TYR A 63 6.08 -11.77 -6.01
C TYR A 63 7.24 -11.03 -6.70
N GLU A 64 7.32 -9.73 -6.47
CA GLU A 64 8.40 -8.87 -6.94
C GLU A 64 8.86 -8.00 -5.79
N ASP A 65 10.15 -8.04 -5.45
CA ASP A 65 10.72 -7.24 -4.35
C ASP A 65 9.86 -7.33 -3.08
N ALA A 66 9.39 -8.54 -2.76
CA ALA A 66 8.45 -8.77 -1.68
C ALA A 66 9.10 -8.60 -0.32
N THR A 67 8.40 -7.96 0.60
CA THR A 67 8.86 -7.77 1.97
C THR A 67 7.71 -7.88 2.97
N ALA A 68 8.04 -8.33 4.18
CA ALA A 68 7.15 -8.26 5.33
C ALA A 68 7.49 -7.07 6.25
N TYR A 69 8.57 -6.34 5.96
CA TYR A 69 9.07 -5.26 6.83
C TYR A 69 9.31 -3.98 6.02
N PRO A 70 8.26 -3.32 5.52
CA PRO A 70 8.43 -2.08 4.78
C PRO A 70 8.92 -0.95 5.71
N ALA A 71 9.76 -0.07 5.16
CA ALA A 71 10.14 1.16 5.82
C ALA A 71 9.05 2.24 5.66
N PRO A 72 9.04 3.30 6.48
CA PRO A 72 8.09 4.40 6.33
C PRO A 72 8.07 4.96 4.90
N GLY A 73 6.87 5.16 4.36
CA GLY A 73 6.65 5.63 3.01
C GLY A 73 6.56 4.54 1.95
N GLN A 74 7.01 3.32 2.24
CA GLN A 74 6.93 2.22 1.29
C GLN A 74 5.50 1.72 1.14
N ILE A 75 5.14 1.39 -0.08
CA ILE A 75 3.81 0.95 -0.48
C ILE A 75 3.91 -0.46 -1.05
N LEU A 76 3.16 -1.38 -0.46
CA LEU A 76 3.16 -2.79 -0.85
C LEU A 76 1.84 -3.16 -1.50
N LEU A 77 1.90 -3.99 -2.56
CA LEU A 77 0.73 -4.69 -3.08
C LEU A 77 0.80 -6.16 -2.68
N TYR A 78 -0.20 -6.62 -1.95
CA TYR A 78 -0.38 -8.05 -1.67
C TYR A 78 -1.33 -8.63 -2.70
N PRO A 79 -0.87 -9.55 -3.57
CA PRO A 79 -1.64 -9.99 -4.74
C PRO A 79 -2.70 -11.05 -4.44
N LYS A 80 -3.06 -11.24 -3.19
CA LYS A 80 -3.98 -12.27 -2.70
C LYS A 80 -3.29 -13.64 -2.49
N GLY A 81 -3.80 -14.38 -1.54
CA GLY A 81 -3.29 -15.71 -1.18
C GLY A 81 -3.88 -16.11 0.16
N VAL A 82 -3.09 -16.06 1.22
CA VAL A 82 -3.53 -16.33 2.59
C VAL A 82 -4.58 -15.31 3.05
N SER A 83 -4.44 -14.06 2.60
CA SER A 83 -5.37 -12.97 2.87
C SER A 83 -5.92 -12.41 1.56
N GLU A 84 -6.78 -11.39 1.63
CA GLU A 84 -7.33 -10.74 0.45
C GLU A 84 -6.29 -9.84 -0.24
N THR A 85 -6.58 -9.45 -1.48
CA THR A 85 -5.79 -8.43 -2.19
C THR A 85 -5.84 -7.13 -1.40
N GLU A 86 -4.69 -6.51 -1.19
CA GLU A 86 -4.61 -5.26 -0.44
C GLU A 86 -3.40 -4.43 -0.83
N ILE A 87 -3.51 -3.14 -0.58
CA ILE A 87 -2.38 -2.20 -0.66
C ILE A 87 -2.09 -1.72 0.75
N LEU A 88 -0.83 -1.81 1.17
CA LEU A 88 -0.38 -1.38 2.49
C LEU A 88 0.55 -0.18 2.34
N ILE A 89 0.36 0.85 3.15
CA ILE A 89 1.23 2.02 3.21
C ILE A 89 1.79 2.11 4.64
N ALA A 90 3.10 1.92 4.76
CA ALA A 90 3.79 2.04 6.04
C ALA A 90 4.01 3.52 6.38
N TYR A 91 3.73 3.92 7.63
CA TYR A 91 4.07 5.26 8.10
C TYR A 91 5.01 5.25 9.31
N GLY A 92 5.35 4.08 9.81
CA GLY A 92 6.25 3.87 10.94
C GLY A 92 6.76 2.44 10.98
N SER A 93 6.83 1.84 12.16
CA SER A 93 7.29 0.47 12.35
C SER A 93 6.23 -0.53 11.94
N VAL A 94 6.56 -1.41 10.99
CA VAL A 94 5.62 -2.37 10.40
C VAL A 94 6.23 -3.76 10.31
N HIS A 95 5.45 -4.75 10.74
CA HIS A 95 5.58 -6.15 10.35
C HIS A 95 4.29 -6.53 9.65
N PHE A 96 4.33 -6.65 8.32
CA PHE A 96 3.14 -6.92 7.53
C PHE A 96 2.55 -8.29 7.88
N ALA A 97 1.34 -8.28 8.42
CA ALA A 97 0.70 -9.49 8.92
C ALA A 97 -0.81 -9.40 8.81
N SER A 98 -1.44 -10.57 8.72
CA SER A 98 -2.86 -10.78 8.94
C SER A 98 -3.05 -11.56 10.23
N LYS A 99 -4.29 -11.78 10.65
CA LYS A 99 -4.56 -12.68 11.78
C LYS A 99 -4.11 -14.13 11.52
N ALA A 100 -3.86 -14.48 10.26
CA ALA A 100 -3.36 -15.81 9.86
C ALA A 100 -1.82 -15.89 9.86
N GLY A 101 -1.11 -14.81 10.15
CA GLY A 101 0.34 -14.77 10.22
C GLY A 101 0.97 -13.74 9.29
N THR A 102 2.30 -13.84 9.14
CA THR A 102 3.11 -12.93 8.33
C THR A 102 2.72 -12.98 6.86
N LEU A 103 2.62 -11.81 6.25
CA LEU A 103 2.43 -11.64 4.81
C LEU A 103 3.66 -10.98 4.20
N ALA A 104 3.90 -11.22 2.91
CA ALA A 104 4.89 -10.49 2.14
C ALA A 104 4.18 -9.79 0.97
N GLY A 105 4.40 -8.50 0.82
CA GLY A 105 3.80 -7.73 -0.26
C GLY A 105 4.85 -7.15 -1.19
N ASN A 106 4.46 -6.93 -2.45
CA ASN A 106 5.35 -6.40 -3.48
C ASN A 106 5.57 -4.91 -3.24
N HIS A 107 6.82 -4.53 -2.96
CA HIS A 107 7.18 -3.12 -2.82
C HIS A 107 7.22 -2.50 -4.22
N PHE A 108 6.20 -1.72 -4.56
CA PHE A 108 6.07 -1.17 -5.92
C PHE A 108 6.13 0.35 -5.99
N ALA A 109 6.06 1.05 -4.86
CA ALA A 109 6.17 2.49 -4.81
C ALA A 109 6.66 2.96 -3.43
N SER A 110 7.20 4.18 -3.40
CA SER A 110 7.66 4.81 -2.17
C SER A 110 7.28 6.28 -2.16
N ILE A 111 6.66 6.74 -1.08
CA ILE A 111 6.41 8.16 -0.85
C ILE A 111 7.75 8.83 -0.56
N THR A 112 8.06 9.90 -1.30
CA THR A 112 9.41 10.51 -1.32
C THR A 112 9.57 11.76 -0.48
N GLY A 113 8.57 12.19 0.24
CA GLY A 113 8.70 13.37 1.08
C GLY A 113 7.54 13.49 2.05
N ASP A 114 7.70 14.41 3.00
CA ASP A 114 6.67 14.73 3.98
C ASP A 114 6.20 13.50 4.80
N LEU A 115 7.15 12.66 5.20
CA LEU A 115 6.86 11.46 5.99
C LEU A 115 6.25 11.79 7.35
N ASP A 116 6.55 12.95 7.91
CA ASP A 116 5.92 13.41 9.15
C ASP A 116 4.42 13.65 8.94
N ARG A 117 4.04 14.24 7.81
CA ARG A 117 2.62 14.42 7.46
C ARG A 117 1.95 13.08 7.21
N LEU A 118 2.64 12.16 6.56
CA LEU A 118 2.12 10.80 6.35
C LEU A 118 1.83 10.12 7.70
N ARG A 119 2.72 10.28 8.68
CA ARG A 119 2.50 9.75 10.03
C ARG A 119 1.29 10.40 10.68
N GLU A 120 1.13 11.71 10.58
CA GLU A 120 -0.03 12.41 11.12
C GLU A 120 -1.34 11.86 10.54
N VAL A 121 -1.39 11.65 9.23
CA VAL A 121 -2.55 11.09 8.53
C VAL A 121 -2.82 9.64 8.98
N GLY A 122 -1.76 8.84 9.12
CA GLY A 122 -1.87 7.46 9.57
C GLY A 122 -2.43 7.36 11.00
N VAL A 123 -1.91 8.16 11.90
CA VAL A 123 -2.39 8.22 13.29
C VAL A 123 -3.83 8.74 13.34
N ALA A 124 -4.16 9.74 12.54
CA ALA A 124 -5.54 10.24 12.45
C ALA A 124 -6.50 9.16 11.95
N THR A 125 -6.06 8.30 11.03
CA THR A 125 -6.86 7.17 10.54
C THR A 125 -7.17 6.18 11.66
N LEU A 126 -6.21 5.93 12.57
CA LEU A 126 -6.42 5.07 13.73
C LEU A 126 -7.55 5.58 14.64
N TRP A 127 -7.58 6.88 14.87
CA TRP A 127 -8.53 7.47 15.83
C TRP A 127 -9.84 7.92 15.21
N GLU A 128 -9.85 8.30 13.95
CA GLU A 128 -11.01 8.90 13.28
C GLU A 128 -11.73 7.94 12.33
N GLY A 129 -11.08 6.86 11.90
CA GLY A 129 -11.65 5.90 10.95
C GLY A 129 -11.20 6.14 9.50
N ALA A 130 -11.90 5.50 8.56
CA ALA A 130 -11.53 5.47 7.15
C ALA A 130 -11.39 6.87 6.53
N LYS A 131 -10.41 6.98 5.63
CA LYS A 131 -10.13 8.22 4.89
C LYS A 131 -10.04 7.94 3.39
N ALA A 132 -10.45 8.93 2.59
CA ALA A 132 -10.37 8.82 1.14
C ALA A 132 -8.93 8.85 0.67
N ILE A 133 -8.62 8.04 -0.35
CA ILE A 133 -7.33 8.02 -1.02
C ILE A 133 -7.52 8.01 -2.54
N ARG A 134 -6.64 8.72 -3.25
CA ARG A 134 -6.60 8.75 -4.72
C ARG A 134 -5.17 8.67 -5.19
N PHE A 135 -4.94 7.80 -6.16
CA PHE A 135 -3.67 7.66 -6.88
C PHE A 135 -3.82 8.14 -8.31
N GLU A 136 -2.88 8.93 -8.79
CA GLU A 136 -2.84 9.34 -10.21
C GLU A 136 -1.40 9.55 -10.69
N LEU A 137 -1.21 9.40 -12.00
CA LEU A 137 0.10 9.63 -12.63
C LEU A 137 0.39 11.12 -12.82
#